data_4e08f8531eb24872be23a2028e9000a0
#
_entry.id   4e08f8531eb24872be23a2028e9000a0
#
_cell.length_a   1.000
_cell.length_b   1.000
_cell.length_c   1.000
_cell.angle_alpha   90.00
_cell.angle_beta   90.00
_cell.angle_gamma   90.00
#
_symmetry.space_group_name_H-M   'P 1'
#
loop_
_entity.id
_entity.type
_entity.pdbx_description
1 polymer ?
#
loop_
_entity_poly.entity_id
_entity_poly.type
_entity_poly.pdbx_seq_one_letter_code
_entity_poly.pdbx_strand_id
1 'polypeptide(L)'
;MQGIETSNISVYPLRSQIPIAIGACILIAMVWKIGGHPLIPVILAALPIAGLMALSNAFLVVLGFIIFSFFRIHEVFPFLMPFKLPMLLALGSFAALGWNIFSGKTQLFWTREMSVFIAFFMIVVLGALFATNRAVAFESLTGTYMKIAVIVLAIIWMTRSIREFRLASLLICMSGILVACFALYNSVNGIGLVEGTRVTIGRDIGSMLGDPNDLALVLLFPAAFGLSYVMSSNIKWYDRALGLLTIALMFTAILATQSRGGLLGILAVIGVFVWYKIPSKTLFFTVGILGVLVLYSVAGISERASGGAHEIGIDESAMGRIYAWKAAFWMAVHNPLTGIGISNFVYNYWEYSDFWDGQNHAVHSTWFGVLAETGFLGLGLFITLIVMSIRNMMRLIEKLKDFPEHPYLCAMAMALLAGLAGFCASGTFLTMGFIWPFYIMFGLSLALCRIVSQIENPTATISPCTDLSH
;
A
#
# COMPACT_ATOMS: atom_id res chain seq x y z
N MET A 1 43.38 33.81 9.67
CA MET A 1 42.95 33.44 11.04
C MET A 1 41.49 33.85 11.15
N GLN A 2 40.56 32.97 10.86
CA GLN A 2 39.14 33.18 11.09
C GLN A 2 38.75 32.35 12.27
N GLY A 3 38.18 33.02 13.31
CA GLY A 3 37.82 32.41 14.58
C GLY A 3 36.65 31.42 14.41
N ILE A 4 36.82 30.25 14.99
CA ILE A 4 35.77 29.25 15.14
C ILE A 4 34.87 29.75 16.30
N GLU A 5 33.65 30.21 15.97
CA GLU A 5 32.60 30.43 16.96
C GLU A 5 32.19 29.08 17.58
N THR A 6 32.62 28.85 18.80
CA THR A 6 32.11 27.77 19.63
C THR A 6 30.67 28.10 20.03
N SER A 7 29.69 27.38 19.49
CA SER A 7 28.30 27.45 19.93
C SER A 7 28.22 27.04 21.40
N ASN A 8 27.88 27.98 22.28
CA ASN A 8 27.56 27.73 23.68
C ASN A 8 26.36 26.81 23.82
N ILE A 9 26.61 25.52 23.99
CA ILE A 9 25.61 24.60 24.51
C ILE A 9 25.43 24.96 25.98
N SER A 10 24.34 25.62 26.35
CA SER A 10 23.98 25.89 27.73
C SER A 10 23.67 24.54 28.42
N VAL A 11 24.69 23.99 29.09
CA VAL A 11 24.53 22.84 29.98
C VAL A 11 23.79 23.34 31.22
N TYR A 12 22.49 23.05 31.33
CA TYR A 12 21.73 23.33 32.55
C TYR A 12 22.43 22.68 33.74
N PRO A 13 22.60 23.40 34.85
CA PRO A 13 23.34 22.89 36.00
C PRO A 13 22.67 21.62 36.55
N LEU A 14 23.45 20.58 36.81
CA LEU A 14 23.01 19.26 37.28
C LEU A 14 22.00 19.33 38.45
N ARG A 15 22.09 20.34 39.29
CA ARG A 15 21.20 20.59 40.44
C ARG A 15 19.75 20.88 40.05
N SER A 16 19.49 21.46 38.88
CA SER A 16 18.12 21.74 38.43
C SER A 16 17.41 20.51 37.84
N GLN A 17 18.17 19.48 37.51
CA GLN A 17 17.62 18.23 36.90
C GLN A 17 17.19 17.21 37.97
N ILE A 18 17.72 17.30 39.19
CA ILE A 18 17.43 16.37 40.29
C ILE A 18 15.93 16.32 40.64
N PRO A 19 15.23 17.45 40.85
CA PRO A 19 13.81 17.41 41.19
C PRO A 19 12.95 16.89 40.06
N ILE A 20 13.36 17.11 38.80
CA ILE A 20 12.68 16.55 37.62
C ILE A 20 12.84 15.03 37.56
N ALA A 21 14.04 14.53 37.79
CA ALA A 21 14.33 13.10 37.85
C ALA A 21 13.59 12.41 39.02
N ILE A 22 13.55 13.02 40.20
CA ILE A 22 12.79 12.49 41.35
C ILE A 22 11.30 12.48 41.04
N GLY A 23 10.74 13.55 40.48
CA GLY A 23 9.34 13.61 40.04
C GLY A 23 8.98 12.53 39.01
N ALA A 24 9.85 12.31 38.04
CA ALA A 24 9.69 11.24 37.05
C ALA A 24 9.71 9.84 37.68
N CYS A 25 10.64 9.58 38.60
CA CYS A 25 10.72 8.31 39.35
C CYS A 25 9.46 8.04 40.19
N ILE A 26 8.96 9.08 40.89
CA ILE A 26 7.74 8.99 41.69
C ILE A 26 6.53 8.69 40.77
N LEU A 27 6.41 9.36 39.61
CA LEU A 27 5.36 9.14 38.63
C LEU A 27 5.41 7.70 38.11
N ILE A 28 6.58 7.21 37.75
CA ILE A 28 6.80 5.84 37.28
C ILE A 28 6.39 4.82 38.38
N ALA A 29 6.76 5.06 39.62
CA ALA A 29 6.42 4.19 40.74
C ALA A 29 4.91 4.18 41.02
N MET A 30 4.24 5.34 40.96
CA MET A 30 2.79 5.45 41.12
C MET A 30 2.05 4.69 40.00
N VAL A 31 2.47 4.91 38.75
CA VAL A 31 1.87 4.22 37.59
C VAL A 31 2.08 2.73 37.65
N TRP A 32 3.22 2.26 38.13
CA TRP A 32 3.46 0.84 38.35
C TRP A 32 2.51 0.26 39.42
N LYS A 33 2.35 0.98 40.54
CA LYS A 33 1.46 0.54 41.63
C LYS A 33 -0.01 0.49 41.22
N ILE A 34 -0.47 1.44 40.37
CA ILE A 34 -1.86 1.51 39.91
C ILE A 34 -2.11 0.51 38.77
N GLY A 35 -1.18 0.38 37.82
CA GLY A 35 -1.34 -0.41 36.60
C GLY A 35 -1.11 -1.92 36.76
N GLY A 36 -0.51 -2.36 37.88
CA GLY A 36 -0.26 -3.79 38.20
C GLY A 36 0.71 -4.52 37.25
N HIS A 37 1.18 -3.90 36.17
CA HIS A 37 2.08 -4.54 35.20
C HIS A 37 3.36 -3.72 35.01
N PRO A 38 4.57 -4.32 35.14
CA PRO A 38 5.86 -3.58 35.14
C PRO A 38 6.18 -2.89 33.79
N LEU A 39 5.56 -3.31 32.71
CA LEU A 39 5.75 -2.67 31.39
C LEU A 39 5.02 -1.33 31.23
N ILE A 40 3.99 -1.04 32.02
CA ILE A 40 3.22 0.20 31.90
C ILE A 40 4.08 1.45 32.15
N PRO A 41 4.85 1.52 33.26
CA PRO A 41 5.76 2.66 33.49
C PRO A 41 6.82 2.79 32.39
N VAL A 42 7.37 1.68 31.89
CA VAL A 42 8.37 1.68 30.83
C VAL A 42 7.79 2.27 29.53
N ILE A 43 6.58 1.85 29.17
CA ILE A 43 5.88 2.38 27.99
C ILE A 43 5.61 3.88 28.17
N LEU A 44 5.12 4.32 29.34
CA LEU A 44 4.85 5.72 29.62
C LEU A 44 6.11 6.58 29.64
N ALA A 45 7.23 6.07 30.13
CA ALA A 45 8.51 6.76 30.08
C ALA A 45 9.08 6.84 28.65
N ALA A 46 8.81 5.83 27.81
CA ALA A 46 9.23 5.80 26.41
C ALA A 46 8.38 6.70 25.49
N LEU A 47 7.11 6.98 25.85
CA LEU A 47 6.20 7.78 25.03
C LEU A 47 6.74 9.19 24.68
N PRO A 48 7.28 10.00 25.62
CA PRO A 48 7.85 11.30 25.27
C PRO A 48 9.04 11.17 24.31
N ILE A 49 9.90 10.18 24.52
CA ILE A 49 11.07 9.93 23.67
C ILE A 49 10.60 9.49 22.28
N ALA A 50 9.65 8.55 22.20
CA ALA A 50 9.05 8.12 20.95
C ALA A 50 8.33 9.29 20.24
N GLY A 51 7.65 10.16 20.99
CA GLY A 51 7.01 11.37 20.46
C GLY A 51 8.03 12.35 19.87
N LEU A 52 9.13 12.63 20.58
CA LEU A 52 10.21 13.49 20.08
C LEU A 52 10.90 12.88 18.84
N MET A 53 11.14 11.57 18.84
CA MET A 53 11.67 10.86 17.67
C MET A 53 10.71 10.91 16.49
N ALA A 54 9.40 10.75 16.72
CA ALA A 54 8.37 10.86 15.68
C ALA A 54 8.34 12.27 15.09
N LEU A 55 8.41 13.31 15.92
CA LEU A 55 8.41 14.70 15.46
C LEU A 55 9.71 15.09 14.74
N SER A 56 10.84 14.52 15.14
CA SER A 56 12.14 14.77 14.49
C SER A 56 12.31 13.99 13.17
N ASN A 57 11.74 12.79 13.08
CA ASN A 57 11.86 11.89 11.93
C ASN A 57 10.48 11.45 11.41
N ALA A 58 9.66 12.42 11.02
CA ALA A 58 8.29 12.19 10.55
C ALA A 58 8.20 11.12 9.45
N PHE A 59 9.18 11.05 8.55
CA PHE A 59 9.27 10.03 7.52
C PHE A 59 9.28 8.60 8.09
N LEU A 60 10.05 8.35 9.17
CA LEU A 60 10.14 7.00 9.77
C LEU A 60 8.83 6.54 10.37
N VAL A 61 8.04 7.46 10.93
CA VAL A 61 6.72 7.14 11.49
C VAL A 61 5.73 6.79 10.37
N VAL A 62 5.73 7.59 9.29
CA VAL A 62 4.90 7.31 8.10
C VAL A 62 5.30 5.97 7.46
N LEU A 63 6.61 5.71 7.36
CA LEU A 63 7.11 4.44 6.84
C LEU A 63 6.73 3.26 7.74
N GLY A 64 6.88 3.40 9.05
CA GLY A 64 6.39 2.41 10.03
C GLY A 64 4.89 2.14 9.86
N PHE A 65 4.09 3.19 9.69
CA PHE A 65 2.67 3.05 9.41
C PHE A 65 2.41 2.25 8.13
N ILE A 66 3.10 2.55 7.02
CA ILE A 66 2.99 1.79 5.76
C ILE A 66 3.29 0.31 6.01
N ILE A 67 4.39 0.00 6.70
CA ILE A 67 4.82 -1.37 6.98
C ILE A 67 3.76 -2.14 7.78
N PHE A 68 3.29 -1.57 8.88
CA PHE A 68 2.32 -2.24 9.75
C PHE A 68 0.91 -2.29 9.17
N SER A 69 0.51 -1.32 8.35
CA SER A 69 -0.85 -1.27 7.78
C SER A 69 -0.97 -2.04 6.47
N PHE A 70 0.05 -1.98 5.60
CA PHE A 70 0.04 -2.67 4.31
C PHE A 70 0.42 -4.15 4.44
N PHE A 71 1.54 -4.45 5.12
CA PHE A 71 2.03 -5.81 5.29
C PHE A 71 1.40 -6.53 6.48
N ARG A 72 0.58 -5.85 7.28
CA ARG A 72 -0.13 -6.44 8.41
C ARG A 72 0.78 -7.18 9.41
N ILE A 73 1.98 -6.67 9.63
CA ILE A 73 3.02 -7.33 10.46
C ILE A 73 2.50 -7.72 11.86
N HIS A 74 1.61 -6.90 12.44
CA HIS A 74 0.98 -7.18 13.73
C HIS A 74 0.01 -8.37 13.70
N GLU A 75 -0.45 -8.80 12.52
CA GLU A 75 -1.29 -10.00 12.33
C GLU A 75 -0.44 -11.23 12.01
N VAL A 76 0.70 -11.02 11.35
CA VAL A 76 1.75 -12.06 11.22
C VAL A 76 2.28 -12.47 12.59
N PHE A 77 2.37 -11.51 13.54
CA PHE A 77 2.78 -11.74 14.93
C PHE A 77 1.66 -11.35 15.90
N PRO A 78 0.72 -12.26 16.23
CA PRO A 78 -0.47 -11.93 17.03
C PRO A 78 -0.19 -11.32 18.40
N PHE A 79 0.98 -11.58 19.01
CA PHE A 79 1.41 -10.94 20.26
C PHE A 79 1.57 -9.42 20.17
N LEU A 80 1.67 -8.87 18.95
CA LEU A 80 1.72 -7.41 18.71
C LEU A 80 0.33 -6.76 18.65
N MET A 81 -0.74 -7.52 18.48
CA MET A 81 -2.11 -7.00 18.33
C MET A 81 -2.58 -6.12 19.50
N PRO A 82 -2.31 -6.49 20.79
CA PRO A 82 -2.72 -5.68 21.94
C PRO A 82 -2.14 -4.27 21.92
N PHE A 83 -0.97 -4.06 21.30
CA PHE A 83 -0.31 -2.75 21.23
C PHE A 83 -0.95 -1.79 20.22
N LYS A 84 -1.88 -2.25 19.38
CA LYS A 84 -2.57 -1.44 18.36
C LYS A 84 -1.61 -0.58 17.52
N LEU A 85 -0.45 -1.13 17.16
CA LEU A 85 0.64 -0.42 16.48
C LEU A 85 0.20 0.38 15.24
N PRO A 86 -0.66 -0.13 14.34
CA PRO A 86 -1.13 0.67 13.21
C PRO A 86 -1.85 1.95 13.64
N MET A 87 -2.64 1.90 14.71
CA MET A 87 -3.34 3.07 15.24
C MET A 87 -2.36 4.10 15.83
N LEU A 88 -1.39 3.65 16.63
CA LEU A 88 -0.38 4.53 17.21
C LEU A 88 0.49 5.19 16.13
N LEU A 89 0.89 4.43 15.12
CA LEU A 89 1.67 4.93 13.99
C LEU A 89 0.86 5.89 13.11
N ALA A 90 -0.46 5.66 12.95
CA ALA A 90 -1.35 6.61 12.28
C ALA A 90 -1.42 7.94 13.03
N LEU A 91 -1.69 7.90 14.33
CA LEU A 91 -1.73 9.10 15.18
C LEU A 91 -0.39 9.83 15.19
N GLY A 92 0.72 9.08 15.30
CA GLY A 92 2.07 9.63 15.21
C GLY A 92 2.34 10.29 13.86
N SER A 93 1.88 9.69 12.75
CA SER A 93 2.01 10.26 11.41
C SER A 93 1.21 11.55 11.25
N PHE A 94 -0.01 11.60 11.79
CA PHE A 94 -0.85 12.80 11.77
C PHE A 94 -0.23 13.91 12.61
N ALA A 95 0.24 13.60 13.83
CA ALA A 95 0.91 14.55 14.70
C ALA A 95 2.21 15.08 14.08
N ALA A 96 3.02 14.19 13.49
CA ALA A 96 4.26 14.55 12.81
C ALA A 96 4.00 15.42 11.56
N LEU A 97 2.99 15.09 10.77
CA LEU A 97 2.58 15.90 9.62
C LEU A 97 2.13 17.30 10.07
N GLY A 98 1.20 17.37 11.02
CA GLY A 98 0.72 18.64 11.58
C GLY A 98 1.86 19.49 12.15
N TRP A 99 2.76 18.90 12.94
CA TRP A 99 3.91 19.59 13.52
C TRP A 99 4.86 20.13 12.43
N ASN A 100 5.16 19.33 11.41
CA ASN A 100 6.06 19.75 10.33
C ASN A 100 5.45 20.88 9.48
N ILE A 101 4.13 20.89 9.26
CA ILE A 101 3.42 21.97 8.59
C ILE A 101 3.44 23.22 9.47
N PHE A 102 3.02 23.12 10.73
CA PHE A 102 2.93 24.24 11.65
C PHE A 102 4.29 24.89 11.95
N SER A 103 5.36 24.08 12.07
CA SER A 103 6.71 24.56 12.30
C SER A 103 7.43 25.08 11.05
N GLY A 104 6.76 25.10 9.89
CA GLY A 104 7.36 25.54 8.63
C GLY A 104 8.46 24.64 8.07
N LYS A 105 8.68 23.46 8.69
CA LYS A 105 9.71 22.49 8.25
C LYS A 105 9.37 21.78 6.95
N THR A 106 8.09 21.82 6.53
CA THR A 106 7.63 21.22 5.27
C THR A 106 7.14 22.29 4.35
N GLN A 107 7.74 22.38 3.18
CA GLN A 107 7.19 23.15 2.09
C GLN A 107 6.05 22.37 1.46
N LEU A 108 4.83 22.86 1.63
CA LEU A 108 3.65 22.31 0.99
C LEU A 108 3.71 22.63 -0.49
N PHE A 109 3.44 21.65 -1.31
CA PHE A 109 3.26 21.81 -2.74
C PHE A 109 1.97 21.11 -3.16
N TRP A 110 1.45 21.49 -4.30
CA TRP A 110 0.21 20.96 -4.83
C TRP A 110 0.36 20.60 -6.29
N THR A 111 -0.15 19.44 -6.69
CA THR A 111 -0.10 18.96 -8.08
C THR A 111 -1.50 18.70 -8.61
N ARG A 112 -1.63 18.53 -9.93
CA ARG A 112 -2.90 18.17 -10.56
C ARG A 112 -3.42 16.82 -10.07
N GLU A 113 -2.50 15.87 -9.86
CA GLU A 113 -2.84 14.55 -9.32
C GLU A 113 -3.43 14.64 -7.92
N MET A 114 -2.90 15.51 -7.07
CA MET A 114 -3.46 15.76 -5.75
C MET A 114 -4.86 16.38 -5.84
N SER A 115 -5.10 17.27 -6.80
CA SER A 115 -6.44 17.84 -7.03
C SER A 115 -7.42 16.76 -7.47
N VAL A 116 -7.03 15.86 -8.38
CA VAL A 116 -7.87 14.73 -8.81
C VAL A 116 -8.11 13.77 -7.64
N PHE A 117 -7.10 13.52 -6.81
CA PHE A 117 -7.24 12.68 -5.62
C PHE A 117 -8.24 13.27 -4.61
N ILE A 118 -8.14 14.59 -4.34
CA ILE A 118 -9.11 15.26 -3.46
C ILE A 118 -10.50 15.27 -4.08
N ALA A 119 -10.63 15.47 -5.40
CA ALA A 119 -11.93 15.39 -6.08
C ALA A 119 -12.54 13.98 -5.92
N PHE A 120 -11.75 12.92 -6.10
CA PHE A 120 -12.21 11.55 -5.85
C PHE A 120 -12.60 11.34 -4.38
N PHE A 121 -11.78 11.81 -3.44
CA PHE A 121 -12.10 11.77 -2.01
C PHE A 121 -13.42 12.46 -1.69
N MET A 122 -13.67 13.63 -2.27
CA MET A 122 -14.93 14.37 -2.08
C MET A 122 -16.14 13.62 -2.65
N ILE A 123 -16.01 12.91 -3.77
CA ILE A 123 -17.07 12.04 -4.30
C ILE A 123 -17.36 10.89 -3.32
N VAL A 124 -16.32 10.28 -2.71
CA VAL A 124 -16.54 9.23 -1.70
C VAL A 124 -17.25 9.79 -0.45
N VAL A 125 -16.87 11.00 -0.01
CA VAL A 125 -17.57 11.70 1.12
C VAL A 125 -19.03 11.99 0.78
N LEU A 126 -19.28 12.55 -0.40
CA LEU A 126 -20.65 12.82 -0.87
C LEU A 126 -21.44 11.51 -1.00
N GLY A 127 -20.83 10.46 -1.56
CA GLY A 127 -21.44 9.13 -1.65
C GLY A 127 -21.80 8.57 -0.28
N ALA A 128 -21.01 8.80 0.74
CA ALA A 128 -21.32 8.37 2.10
C ALA A 128 -22.53 9.12 2.71
N LEU A 129 -22.71 10.40 2.37
CA LEU A 129 -23.88 11.19 2.81
C LEU A 129 -25.20 10.70 2.19
N PHE A 130 -25.13 10.22 0.93
CA PHE A 130 -26.29 9.73 0.17
C PHE A 130 -26.36 8.19 0.11
N ALA A 131 -25.50 7.50 0.87
CA ALA A 131 -25.44 6.04 0.88
C ALA A 131 -26.76 5.39 1.29
N THR A 132 -27.05 4.23 0.72
CA THR A 132 -28.21 3.41 1.08
C THR A 132 -28.14 2.97 2.55
N ASN A 133 -26.97 2.55 3.03
CA ASN A 133 -26.70 2.35 4.46
C ASN A 133 -25.59 3.33 4.92
N ARG A 134 -26.04 4.46 5.46
CA ARG A 134 -25.14 5.54 5.93
C ARG A 134 -24.24 5.11 7.08
N ALA A 135 -24.71 4.26 7.99
CA ALA A 135 -23.93 3.81 9.13
C ALA A 135 -22.66 3.07 8.66
N VAL A 136 -22.83 2.11 7.75
CA VAL A 136 -21.71 1.36 7.13
C VAL A 136 -20.78 2.27 6.34
N ALA A 137 -21.36 3.22 5.56
CA ALA A 137 -20.56 4.15 4.76
C ALA A 137 -19.70 5.07 5.65
N PHE A 138 -20.26 5.62 6.73
CA PHE A 138 -19.52 6.48 7.66
C PHE A 138 -18.48 5.69 8.47
N GLU A 139 -18.78 4.46 8.87
CA GLU A 139 -17.80 3.58 9.52
C GLU A 139 -16.59 3.32 8.61
N SER A 140 -16.82 2.97 7.36
CA SER A 140 -15.75 2.73 6.38
C SER A 140 -14.98 4.00 6.01
N LEU A 141 -15.70 5.11 5.85
CA LEU A 141 -15.11 6.42 5.57
C LEU A 141 -14.16 6.87 6.69
N THR A 142 -14.64 6.88 7.95
CA THR A 142 -13.86 7.37 9.11
C THR A 142 -12.88 6.33 9.64
N GLY A 143 -13.25 5.05 9.58
CA GLY A 143 -12.44 3.93 10.05
C GLY A 143 -11.19 3.69 9.20
N THR A 144 -11.31 3.84 7.88
CA THR A 144 -10.24 3.46 6.93
C THR A 144 -9.92 4.57 5.93
N TYR A 145 -10.89 5.06 5.16
CA TYR A 145 -10.61 5.86 3.98
C TYR A 145 -10.06 7.26 4.29
N MET A 146 -10.53 7.93 5.34
CA MET A 146 -9.95 9.21 5.80
C MET A 146 -8.49 9.04 6.23
N LYS A 147 -8.15 7.92 6.88
CA LYS A 147 -6.76 7.64 7.26
C LYS A 147 -5.88 7.47 6.02
N ILE A 148 -6.39 6.78 4.99
CA ILE A 148 -5.72 6.66 3.69
C ILE A 148 -5.43 8.04 3.11
N ALA A 149 -6.42 8.92 3.06
CA ALA A 149 -6.27 10.26 2.49
C ALA A 149 -5.17 11.07 3.19
N VAL A 150 -5.16 11.09 4.52
CA VAL A 150 -4.13 11.83 5.28
C VAL A 150 -2.76 11.20 5.14
N ILE A 151 -2.65 9.86 5.14
CA ILE A 151 -1.37 9.18 4.97
C ILE A 151 -0.79 9.36 3.56
N VAL A 152 -1.62 9.41 2.53
CA VAL A 152 -1.17 9.75 1.18
C VAL A 152 -0.47 11.12 1.17
N LEU A 153 -1.09 12.13 1.78
CA LEU A 153 -0.49 13.45 1.91
C LEU A 153 0.80 13.41 2.74
N ALA A 154 0.81 12.62 3.82
CA ALA A 154 2.01 12.43 4.64
C ALA A 154 3.15 11.77 3.85
N ILE A 155 2.87 10.75 3.04
CA ILE A 155 3.87 10.12 2.15
C ILE A 155 4.44 11.16 1.18
N ILE A 156 3.58 11.93 0.50
CA ILE A 156 3.96 12.92 -0.51
C ILE A 156 4.83 14.02 0.11
N TRP A 157 4.48 14.53 1.28
CA TRP A 157 5.18 15.68 1.87
C TRP A 157 6.34 15.31 2.79
N MET A 158 6.36 14.10 3.34
CA MET A 158 7.41 13.66 4.28
C MET A 158 8.53 12.85 3.63
N THR A 159 8.32 12.26 2.45
CA THR A 159 9.38 11.57 1.70
C THR A 159 10.11 12.60 0.83
N ARG A 160 11.32 13.03 1.25
CA ARG A 160 11.99 14.21 0.70
C ARG A 160 13.33 13.95 0.05
N SER A 161 13.92 12.79 0.27
CA SER A 161 15.27 12.49 -0.18
C SER A 161 15.39 11.09 -0.80
N ILE A 162 16.41 10.92 -1.64
CA ILE A 162 16.76 9.61 -2.22
C ILE A 162 17.04 8.59 -1.10
N ARG A 163 17.67 9.03 0.01
CA ARG A 163 17.99 8.14 1.13
C ARG A 163 16.73 7.61 1.81
N GLU A 164 15.75 8.48 2.05
CA GLU A 164 14.45 8.10 2.63
C GLU A 164 13.70 7.15 1.70
N PHE A 165 13.66 7.45 0.41
CA PHE A 165 12.99 6.58 -0.56
C PHE A 165 13.67 5.22 -0.68
N ARG A 166 15.03 5.21 -0.67
CA ARG A 166 15.78 3.95 -0.66
C ARG A 166 15.51 3.15 0.62
N LEU A 167 15.44 3.79 1.78
CA LEU A 167 15.06 3.12 3.03
C LEU A 167 13.65 2.53 2.95
N ALA A 168 12.68 3.29 2.38
CA ALA A 168 11.34 2.77 2.15
C ALA A 168 11.35 1.51 1.28
N SER A 169 12.07 1.54 0.16
CA SER A 169 12.14 0.39 -0.76
C SER A 169 12.81 -0.84 -0.14
N LEU A 170 13.87 -0.64 0.67
CA LEU A 170 14.52 -1.73 1.41
C LEU A 170 13.56 -2.35 2.44
N LEU A 171 12.87 -1.53 3.23
CA LEU A 171 11.92 -2.02 4.23
C LEU A 171 10.69 -2.67 3.60
N ILE A 172 10.23 -2.21 2.44
CA ILE A 172 9.18 -2.87 1.66
C ILE A 172 9.64 -4.28 1.26
N CYS A 173 10.85 -4.43 0.72
CA CYS A 173 11.40 -5.74 0.38
C CYS A 173 11.52 -6.66 1.61
N MET A 174 12.09 -6.15 2.71
CA MET A 174 12.25 -6.92 3.96
C MET A 174 10.90 -7.36 4.56
N SER A 175 9.91 -6.46 4.55
CA SER A 175 8.56 -6.78 5.04
C SER A 175 7.88 -7.83 4.15
N GLY A 176 8.05 -7.71 2.84
CA GLY A 176 7.59 -8.74 1.91
C GLY A 176 8.25 -10.09 2.17
N ILE A 177 9.58 -10.14 2.34
CA ILE A 177 10.32 -11.36 2.70
C ILE A 177 9.73 -11.98 3.96
N LEU A 178 9.49 -11.18 5.00
CA LEU A 178 8.91 -11.66 6.24
C LEU A 178 7.54 -12.30 6.02
N VAL A 179 6.63 -11.60 5.33
CA VAL A 179 5.28 -12.11 5.01
C VAL A 179 5.36 -13.38 4.17
N ALA A 180 6.24 -13.42 3.14
CA ALA A 180 6.40 -14.59 2.30
C ALA A 180 6.96 -15.80 3.06
N CYS A 181 7.94 -15.60 3.96
CA CYS A 181 8.46 -16.66 4.80
C CYS A 181 7.38 -17.28 5.70
N PHE A 182 6.51 -16.43 6.29
CA PHE A 182 5.37 -16.93 7.07
C PHE A 182 4.33 -17.65 6.21
N ALA A 183 4.02 -17.12 5.03
CA ALA A 183 3.13 -17.79 4.08
C ALA A 183 3.67 -19.18 3.70
N LEU A 184 4.95 -19.28 3.36
CA LEU A 184 5.59 -20.53 2.99
C LEU A 184 5.68 -21.50 4.17
N TYR A 185 5.96 -21.00 5.38
CA TYR A 185 5.90 -21.78 6.60
C TYR A 185 4.50 -22.38 6.82
N ASN A 186 3.44 -21.57 6.67
CA ASN A 186 2.05 -22.03 6.78
C ASN A 186 1.72 -23.07 5.71
N SER A 187 2.20 -22.86 4.46
CA SER A 187 2.01 -23.80 3.35
C SER A 187 2.61 -25.19 3.66
N VAL A 188 3.85 -25.22 4.16
CA VAL A 188 4.55 -26.48 4.47
C VAL A 188 3.91 -27.22 5.66
N ASN A 189 3.43 -26.47 6.66
CA ASN A 189 2.85 -27.05 7.87
C ASN A 189 1.32 -27.24 7.79
N GLY A 190 0.68 -26.91 6.69
CA GLY A 190 -0.77 -27.06 6.52
C GLY A 190 -1.60 -26.11 7.39
N ILE A 191 -1.04 -24.92 7.76
CA ILE A 191 -1.69 -23.97 8.69
C ILE A 191 -2.57 -23.00 7.92
N GLY A 192 -3.86 -22.89 8.29
CA GLY A 192 -4.78 -21.88 7.76
C GLY A 192 -5.00 -21.97 6.25
N LEU A 193 -4.92 -23.17 5.67
CA LEU A 193 -5.11 -23.36 4.24
C LEU A 193 -6.59 -23.22 3.86
N VAL A 194 -6.85 -22.50 2.78
CA VAL A 194 -8.15 -22.46 2.10
C VAL A 194 -8.22 -23.63 1.12
N GLU A 195 -9.35 -24.33 1.07
CA GLU A 195 -9.54 -25.52 0.20
C GLU A 195 -8.45 -26.60 0.40
N GLY A 196 -7.77 -26.60 1.54
CA GLY A 196 -6.70 -27.56 1.86
C GLY A 196 -5.36 -27.34 1.14
N THR A 197 -5.27 -26.38 0.22
CA THR A 197 -4.07 -26.16 -0.63
C THR A 197 -3.58 -24.72 -0.68
N ARG A 198 -4.46 -23.74 -0.58
CA ARG A 198 -4.16 -22.32 -0.78
C ARG A 198 -3.70 -21.66 0.51
N VAL A 199 -2.51 -21.13 0.51
CA VAL A 199 -1.91 -20.52 1.70
C VAL A 199 -2.54 -19.17 2.06
N THR A 200 -2.68 -18.95 3.37
CA THR A 200 -3.11 -17.67 3.97
C THR A 200 -2.31 -17.35 5.23
N ILE A 201 -2.50 -16.16 5.79
CA ILE A 201 -1.94 -15.75 7.08
C ILE A 201 -3.04 -15.17 7.95
N GLY A 202 -3.21 -15.68 9.17
CA GLY A 202 -4.13 -15.13 10.16
C GLY A 202 -5.61 -15.22 9.78
N ARG A 203 -6.02 -16.25 9.06
CA ARG A 203 -7.43 -16.47 8.68
C ARG A 203 -8.34 -16.60 9.89
N ASP A 204 -7.87 -17.26 10.92
CA ASP A 204 -8.56 -17.49 12.20
C ASP A 204 -8.84 -16.22 13.00
N ILE A 205 -8.02 -15.18 12.80
CA ILE A 205 -8.19 -13.87 13.44
C ILE A 205 -8.85 -12.83 12.51
N GLY A 206 -9.36 -13.24 11.35
CA GLY A 206 -10.01 -12.35 10.39
C GLY A 206 -9.04 -11.37 9.69
N SER A 207 -7.76 -11.77 9.54
CA SER A 207 -6.78 -10.97 8.80
C SER A 207 -7.20 -10.77 7.35
N MET A 208 -6.88 -9.61 6.78
CA MET A 208 -6.96 -9.39 5.33
C MET A 208 -6.05 -10.35 4.56
N LEU A 209 -4.90 -10.76 5.13
CA LEU A 209 -4.02 -11.78 4.56
C LEU A 209 -4.60 -13.21 4.71
N GLY A 210 -5.76 -13.36 5.34
CA GLY A 210 -6.54 -14.59 5.45
C GLY A 210 -7.30 -14.96 4.16
N ASP A 211 -7.30 -14.11 3.14
CA ASP A 211 -7.69 -14.44 1.77
C ASP A 211 -6.44 -14.66 0.90
N PRO A 212 -6.35 -15.78 0.16
CA PRO A 212 -5.17 -16.07 -0.66
C PRO A 212 -4.96 -15.06 -1.79
N ASN A 213 -6.02 -14.44 -2.30
CA ASN A 213 -5.92 -13.49 -3.40
C ASN A 213 -5.40 -12.14 -2.88
N ASP A 214 -5.84 -11.70 -1.70
CA ASP A 214 -5.38 -10.50 -1.03
C ASP A 214 -3.91 -10.63 -0.62
N LEU A 215 -3.52 -11.80 -0.07
CA LEU A 215 -2.13 -12.12 0.22
C LEU A 215 -1.26 -12.04 -1.04
N ALA A 216 -1.69 -12.63 -2.15
CA ALA A 216 -0.98 -12.57 -3.42
C ALA A 216 -0.79 -11.12 -3.91
N LEU A 217 -1.83 -10.27 -3.82
CA LEU A 217 -1.74 -8.86 -4.21
C LEU A 217 -0.69 -8.10 -3.36
N VAL A 218 -0.69 -8.32 -2.04
CA VAL A 218 0.26 -7.66 -1.13
C VAL A 218 1.71 -8.02 -1.49
N LEU A 219 1.97 -9.24 -1.93
CA LEU A 219 3.29 -9.70 -2.35
C LEU A 219 3.76 -9.14 -3.69
N LEU A 220 2.86 -8.62 -4.56
CA LEU A 220 3.24 -8.02 -5.83
C LEU A 220 4.08 -6.75 -5.66
N PHE A 221 3.81 -5.97 -4.62
CA PHE A 221 4.49 -4.71 -4.39
C PHE A 221 5.98 -4.91 -4.06
N PRO A 222 6.37 -5.71 -3.05
CA PRO A 222 7.78 -6.04 -2.82
C PRO A 222 8.41 -6.80 -3.99
N ALA A 223 7.65 -7.64 -4.73
CA ALA A 223 8.16 -8.29 -5.93
C ALA A 223 8.63 -7.29 -7.00
N ALA A 224 7.86 -6.21 -7.21
CA ALA A 224 8.22 -5.15 -8.14
C ALA A 224 9.52 -4.43 -7.71
N PHE A 225 9.70 -4.12 -6.43
CA PHE A 225 10.95 -3.54 -5.91
C PHE A 225 12.12 -4.51 -5.99
N GLY A 226 11.92 -5.78 -5.61
CA GLY A 226 12.95 -6.82 -5.73
C GLY A 226 13.43 -6.97 -7.17
N LEU A 227 12.49 -7.09 -8.12
CA LEU A 227 12.83 -7.22 -9.54
C LEU A 227 13.54 -5.98 -10.08
N SER A 228 13.16 -4.79 -9.62
CA SER A 228 13.82 -3.56 -10.02
C SER A 228 15.29 -3.51 -9.60
N TYR A 229 15.63 -3.98 -8.40
CA TYR A 229 17.01 -4.08 -7.94
C TYR A 229 17.83 -5.09 -8.77
N VAL A 230 17.22 -6.20 -9.16
CA VAL A 230 17.88 -7.20 -10.00
C VAL A 230 18.16 -6.67 -11.40
N MET A 231 17.16 -5.99 -11.99
CA MET A 231 17.20 -5.60 -13.41
C MET A 231 17.91 -4.27 -13.67
N SER A 232 18.14 -3.44 -12.63
CA SER A 232 18.80 -2.14 -12.78
C SER A 232 20.32 -2.26 -12.86
N SER A 233 20.93 -1.39 -13.69
CA SER A 233 22.37 -1.23 -13.78
C SER A 233 22.92 -0.45 -12.57
N ASN A 234 24.21 -0.58 -12.27
CA ASN A 234 24.93 0.20 -11.25
C ASN A 234 24.33 0.17 -9.83
N ILE A 235 23.52 -0.84 -9.50
CA ILE A 235 23.03 -1.11 -8.16
C ILE A 235 24.09 -1.92 -7.38
N LYS A 236 24.27 -1.62 -6.10
CA LYS A 236 25.21 -2.31 -5.23
C LYS A 236 24.86 -3.80 -5.14
N TRP A 237 25.88 -4.65 -5.10
CA TRP A 237 25.70 -6.10 -5.15
C TRP A 237 24.79 -6.64 -4.04
N TYR A 238 24.85 -6.07 -2.84
CA TYR A 238 24.00 -6.49 -1.71
C TYR A 238 22.53 -6.10 -1.88
N ASP A 239 22.22 -4.94 -2.51
CA ASP A 239 20.84 -4.57 -2.86
C ASP A 239 20.30 -5.51 -3.96
N ARG A 240 21.17 -5.93 -4.91
CA ARG A 240 20.81 -6.91 -5.93
C ARG A 240 20.58 -8.29 -5.34
N ALA A 241 21.40 -8.72 -4.36
CA ALA A 241 21.20 -9.97 -3.63
C ALA A 241 19.88 -9.97 -2.85
N LEU A 242 19.57 -8.86 -2.16
CA LEU A 242 18.27 -8.65 -1.52
C LEU A 242 17.12 -8.73 -2.54
N GLY A 243 17.28 -8.11 -3.70
CA GLY A 243 16.29 -8.16 -4.79
C GLY A 243 16.05 -9.58 -5.29
N LEU A 244 17.11 -10.38 -5.50
CA LEU A 244 17.00 -11.79 -5.89
C LEU A 244 16.27 -12.62 -4.84
N LEU A 245 16.61 -12.45 -3.58
CA LEU A 245 15.93 -13.13 -2.48
C LEU A 245 14.44 -12.72 -2.42
N THR A 246 14.16 -11.41 -2.54
CA THR A 246 12.80 -10.90 -2.53
C THR A 246 11.98 -11.52 -3.65
N ILE A 247 12.43 -11.44 -4.91
CA ILE A 247 11.62 -11.95 -6.03
C ILE A 247 11.43 -13.45 -5.96
N ALA A 248 12.43 -14.22 -5.53
CA ALA A 248 12.33 -15.66 -5.37
C ALA A 248 11.28 -16.05 -4.34
N LEU A 249 11.30 -15.42 -3.15
CA LEU A 249 10.32 -15.68 -2.09
C LEU A 249 8.92 -15.19 -2.46
N MET A 250 8.80 -13.99 -3.07
CA MET A 250 7.49 -13.48 -3.52
C MET A 250 6.87 -14.41 -4.55
N PHE A 251 7.64 -14.82 -5.56
CA PHE A 251 7.16 -15.71 -6.61
C PHE A 251 6.68 -17.05 -6.04
N THR A 252 7.49 -17.67 -5.17
CA THR A 252 7.14 -18.96 -4.54
C THR A 252 5.89 -18.83 -3.64
N ALA A 253 5.79 -17.74 -2.85
CA ALA A 253 4.63 -17.52 -1.99
C ALA A 253 3.37 -17.22 -2.82
N ILE A 254 3.45 -16.44 -3.92
CA ILE A 254 2.33 -16.19 -4.83
C ILE A 254 1.85 -17.51 -5.46
N LEU A 255 2.77 -18.39 -5.89
CA LEU A 255 2.41 -19.73 -6.37
C LEU A 255 1.64 -20.53 -5.30
N ALA A 256 2.11 -20.50 -4.04
CA ALA A 256 1.47 -21.21 -2.93
C ALA A 256 0.06 -20.67 -2.61
N THR A 257 -0.25 -19.41 -2.95
CA THR A 257 -1.63 -18.89 -2.82
C THR A 257 -2.59 -19.47 -3.85
N GLN A 258 -2.07 -20.01 -4.96
CA GLN A 258 -2.86 -20.46 -6.13
C GLN A 258 -3.87 -19.39 -6.63
N SER A 259 -3.53 -18.11 -6.46
CA SER A 259 -4.38 -17.00 -6.88
C SER A 259 -4.18 -16.72 -8.38
N ARG A 260 -5.21 -16.92 -9.19
CA ARG A 260 -5.19 -16.57 -10.63
C ARG A 260 -4.91 -15.07 -10.83
N GLY A 261 -5.53 -14.22 -10.01
CA GLY A 261 -5.31 -12.77 -10.03
C GLY A 261 -3.87 -12.41 -9.61
N GLY A 262 -3.30 -13.08 -8.61
CA GLY A 262 -1.91 -12.92 -8.20
C GLY A 262 -0.91 -13.33 -9.27
N LEU A 263 -1.18 -14.44 -9.98
CA LEU A 263 -0.34 -14.91 -11.10
C LEU A 263 -0.37 -13.94 -12.30
N LEU A 264 -1.54 -13.42 -12.65
CA LEU A 264 -1.65 -12.37 -13.67
C LEU A 264 -0.94 -11.08 -13.20
N GLY A 265 -1.03 -10.75 -11.91
CA GLY A 265 -0.33 -9.62 -11.32
C GLY A 265 1.20 -9.74 -11.43
N ILE A 266 1.79 -10.89 -11.06
CA ILE A 266 3.23 -11.08 -11.17
C ILE A 266 3.71 -11.10 -12.63
N LEU A 267 2.92 -11.64 -13.56
CA LEU A 267 3.19 -11.53 -14.99
C LEU A 267 3.17 -10.08 -15.47
N ALA A 268 2.23 -9.26 -15.00
CA ALA A 268 2.19 -7.85 -15.33
C ALA A 268 3.42 -7.11 -14.77
N VAL A 269 3.83 -7.42 -13.52
CA VAL A 269 5.07 -6.89 -12.93
C VAL A 269 6.28 -7.24 -13.81
N ILE A 270 6.47 -8.51 -14.14
CA ILE A 270 7.58 -8.97 -15.02
C ILE A 270 7.45 -8.33 -16.41
N GLY A 271 6.24 -8.25 -16.93
CA GLY A 271 5.94 -7.69 -18.24
C GLY A 271 6.43 -6.26 -18.42
N VAL A 272 6.31 -5.41 -17.39
CA VAL A 272 6.85 -4.05 -17.43
C VAL A 272 8.35 -4.05 -17.66
N PHE A 273 9.11 -4.87 -16.92
CA PHE A 273 10.56 -4.95 -17.10
C PHE A 273 10.96 -5.53 -18.46
N VAL A 274 10.27 -6.57 -18.91
CA VAL A 274 10.47 -7.19 -20.22
C VAL A 274 10.19 -6.19 -21.35
N TRP A 275 9.12 -5.37 -21.22
CA TRP A 275 8.79 -4.31 -22.19
C TRP A 275 9.92 -3.32 -22.40
N TYR A 276 10.59 -2.90 -21.34
CA TYR A 276 11.70 -1.95 -21.41
C TYR A 276 13.02 -2.59 -21.86
N LYS A 277 13.17 -3.93 -21.75
CA LYS A 277 14.39 -4.66 -22.10
C LYS A 277 14.37 -5.29 -23.49
N ILE A 278 13.19 -5.73 -23.95
CA ILE A 278 13.03 -6.42 -25.23
C ILE A 278 12.52 -5.45 -26.30
N PRO A 279 13.33 -5.13 -27.35
CA PRO A 279 12.90 -4.21 -28.39
C PRO A 279 11.82 -4.79 -29.31
N SER A 280 11.77 -6.12 -29.47
CA SER A 280 10.81 -6.80 -30.35
C SER A 280 9.46 -6.99 -29.66
N LYS A 281 8.41 -6.35 -30.19
CA LYS A 281 7.03 -6.49 -29.70
C LYS A 281 6.50 -7.91 -29.88
N THR A 282 6.82 -8.56 -31.01
CA THR A 282 6.43 -9.95 -31.26
C THR A 282 7.01 -10.87 -30.20
N LEU A 283 8.32 -10.74 -29.91
CA LEU A 283 8.98 -11.54 -28.88
C LEU A 283 8.36 -11.28 -27.51
N PHE A 284 8.04 -10.03 -27.18
CA PHE A 284 7.35 -9.67 -25.93
C PHE A 284 6.03 -10.42 -25.76
N PHE A 285 5.15 -10.39 -26.78
CA PHE A 285 3.85 -11.09 -26.72
C PHE A 285 4.02 -12.62 -26.70
N THR A 286 4.98 -13.17 -27.47
CA THR A 286 5.27 -14.62 -27.44
C THR A 286 5.72 -15.08 -26.06
N VAL A 287 6.68 -14.38 -25.45
CA VAL A 287 7.16 -14.66 -24.08
C VAL A 287 6.03 -14.49 -23.06
N GLY A 288 5.19 -13.47 -23.23
CA GLY A 288 4.01 -13.24 -22.36
C GLY A 288 3.02 -14.40 -22.42
N ILE A 289 2.66 -14.87 -23.61
CA ILE A 289 1.73 -16.00 -23.79
C ILE A 289 2.34 -17.28 -23.20
N LEU A 290 3.61 -17.58 -23.49
CA LEU A 290 4.31 -18.73 -22.91
C LEU A 290 4.36 -18.65 -21.39
N GLY A 291 4.61 -17.44 -20.83
CA GLY A 291 4.59 -17.22 -19.39
C GLY A 291 3.25 -17.52 -18.75
N VAL A 292 2.13 -17.09 -19.40
CA VAL A 292 0.76 -17.42 -18.94
C VAL A 292 0.54 -18.94 -18.96
N LEU A 293 0.91 -19.62 -20.05
CA LEU A 293 0.73 -21.06 -20.18
C LEU A 293 1.52 -21.84 -19.14
N VAL A 294 2.77 -21.47 -18.94
CA VAL A 294 3.64 -22.11 -17.93
C VAL A 294 3.09 -21.89 -16.51
N LEU A 295 2.72 -20.66 -16.16
CA LEU A 295 2.15 -20.39 -14.84
C LEU A 295 0.81 -21.10 -14.62
N TYR A 296 -0.01 -21.20 -15.67
CA TYR A 296 -1.28 -21.93 -15.59
C TYR A 296 -1.04 -23.42 -15.32
N SER A 297 -0.02 -24.04 -15.94
CA SER A 297 0.31 -25.46 -15.72
C SER A 297 0.98 -25.72 -14.37
N VAL A 298 1.87 -24.84 -13.92
CA VAL A 298 2.66 -25.04 -12.67
C VAL A 298 1.82 -24.74 -11.42
N ALA A 299 0.85 -23.82 -11.50
CA ALA A 299 0.08 -23.41 -10.35
C ALA A 299 -1.02 -24.38 -9.90
N GLY A 300 -1.13 -25.59 -10.49
CA GLY A 300 -2.15 -26.59 -10.16
C GLY A 300 -3.59 -26.13 -10.42
N ILE A 301 -3.76 -25.05 -11.21
CA ILE A 301 -5.07 -24.43 -11.48
C ILE A 301 -5.97 -25.35 -12.32
N SER A 302 -5.37 -26.25 -13.11
CA SER A 302 -6.07 -27.25 -13.94
C SER A 302 -6.78 -28.32 -13.12
N GLU A 303 -6.29 -28.63 -11.91
CA GLU A 303 -6.87 -29.63 -11.02
C GLU A 303 -7.93 -29.05 -10.07
N ARG A 304 -8.09 -27.72 -10.04
CA ARG A 304 -9.21 -27.11 -9.34
C ARG A 304 -10.49 -27.49 -10.06
N ALA A 305 -11.22 -28.46 -9.47
CA ALA A 305 -12.63 -28.62 -9.80
C ALA A 305 -13.28 -27.25 -9.62
N SER A 306 -13.87 -26.75 -10.68
CA SER A 306 -14.50 -25.46 -10.78
C SER A 306 -15.33 -25.11 -9.54
N GLY A 307 -14.87 -24.11 -8.74
CA GLY A 307 -15.54 -23.68 -7.53
C GLY A 307 -15.49 -24.72 -6.42
N GLY A 308 -15.15 -24.36 -5.20
CA GLY A 308 -15.09 -25.24 -4.06
C GLY A 308 -16.35 -26.11 -3.96
N ALA A 309 -16.20 -27.37 -4.30
CA ALA A 309 -17.29 -28.31 -4.59
C ALA A 309 -18.17 -28.67 -3.39
N HIS A 310 -18.04 -27.99 -2.27
CA HIS A 310 -18.83 -28.23 -1.05
C HIS A 310 -19.54 -27.00 -0.48
N GLU A 311 -19.33 -25.80 -1.02
CA GLU A 311 -20.21 -24.68 -0.73
C GLU A 311 -21.15 -24.52 -1.92
N ILE A 312 -22.41 -24.84 -1.72
CA ILE A 312 -23.49 -24.63 -2.68
C ILE A 312 -23.70 -23.12 -2.81
N GLY A 313 -22.89 -22.46 -3.66
CA GLY A 313 -23.00 -21.05 -3.95
C GLY A 313 -22.32 -20.74 -5.27
N ILE A 314 -23.00 -19.98 -6.12
CA ILE A 314 -22.52 -19.52 -7.44
C ILE A 314 -21.29 -18.60 -7.29
N ASP A 315 -20.95 -18.20 -6.08
CA ASP A 315 -20.08 -17.11 -5.73
C ASP A 315 -18.60 -17.31 -6.08
N GLU A 316 -18.11 -18.51 -6.05
CA GLU A 316 -16.74 -18.82 -6.44
C GLU A 316 -16.61 -19.16 -7.94
N SER A 317 -17.73 -19.27 -8.64
CA SER A 317 -17.73 -19.53 -10.08
C SER A 317 -17.50 -18.24 -10.88
N ALA A 318 -17.01 -18.36 -12.11
CA ALA A 318 -16.94 -17.22 -13.03
C ALA A 318 -18.31 -16.53 -13.23
N MET A 319 -19.41 -17.29 -13.15
CA MET A 319 -20.78 -16.77 -13.28
C MET A 319 -21.17 -15.88 -12.10
N GLY A 320 -20.81 -16.23 -10.86
CA GLY A 320 -21.07 -15.40 -9.69
C GLY A 320 -20.43 -14.01 -9.81
N ARG A 321 -19.20 -13.96 -10.37
CA ARG A 321 -18.53 -12.66 -10.65
C ARG A 321 -19.26 -11.87 -11.71
N ILE A 322 -19.74 -12.51 -12.77
CA ILE A 322 -20.50 -11.83 -13.85
C ILE A 322 -21.79 -11.24 -13.28
N TYR A 323 -22.53 -11.95 -12.43
CA TYR A 323 -23.72 -11.42 -11.77
C TYR A 323 -23.37 -10.25 -10.83
N ALA A 324 -22.28 -10.36 -10.06
CA ALA A 324 -21.83 -9.28 -9.20
C ALA A 324 -21.41 -8.03 -10.00
N TRP A 325 -20.72 -8.19 -11.11
CA TRP A 325 -20.34 -7.08 -11.99
C TRP A 325 -21.55 -6.43 -12.67
N LYS A 326 -22.54 -7.24 -13.07
CA LYS A 326 -23.78 -6.74 -13.63
C LYS A 326 -24.59 -5.96 -12.58
N ALA A 327 -24.70 -6.47 -11.36
CA ALA A 327 -25.32 -5.77 -10.24
C ALA A 327 -24.60 -4.44 -9.96
N ALA A 328 -23.25 -4.42 -9.92
CA ALA A 328 -22.46 -3.21 -9.76
C ALA A 328 -22.74 -2.16 -10.84
N PHE A 329 -22.86 -2.60 -12.09
CA PHE A 329 -23.20 -1.71 -13.21
C PHE A 329 -24.60 -1.09 -13.03
N TRP A 330 -25.61 -1.88 -12.66
CA TRP A 330 -26.96 -1.37 -12.42
C TRP A 330 -27.04 -0.44 -11.21
N MET A 331 -26.29 -0.72 -10.13
CA MET A 331 -26.15 0.22 -9.01
C MET A 331 -25.65 1.59 -9.48
N ALA A 332 -24.64 1.61 -10.35
CA ALA A 332 -24.13 2.86 -10.91
C ALA A 332 -25.10 3.53 -11.90
N VAL A 333 -25.85 2.79 -12.69
CA VAL A 333 -26.88 3.35 -13.60
C VAL A 333 -27.96 4.08 -12.80
N HIS A 334 -28.40 3.52 -11.66
CA HIS A 334 -29.40 4.17 -10.79
C HIS A 334 -28.82 5.31 -9.95
N ASN A 335 -27.51 5.26 -9.68
CA ASN A 335 -26.80 6.27 -8.86
C ASN A 335 -25.55 6.80 -9.59
N PRO A 336 -25.68 7.50 -10.74
CA PRO A 336 -24.55 7.74 -11.65
C PRO A 336 -23.47 8.69 -11.12
N LEU A 337 -23.79 9.59 -10.19
CA LEU A 337 -22.86 10.62 -9.70
C LEU A 337 -22.11 10.21 -8.43
N THR A 338 -22.77 9.53 -7.52
CA THR A 338 -22.21 9.23 -6.17
C THR A 338 -22.14 7.72 -5.87
N GLY A 339 -22.74 6.89 -6.73
CA GLY A 339 -22.92 5.47 -6.45
C GLY A 339 -23.83 5.25 -5.22
N ILE A 340 -23.83 4.03 -4.72
CA ILE A 340 -24.61 3.62 -3.54
C ILE A 340 -23.90 3.93 -2.21
N GLY A 341 -22.67 4.50 -2.26
CA GLY A 341 -21.83 4.81 -1.12
C GLY A 341 -20.79 3.70 -0.80
N ILE A 342 -19.67 4.14 -0.21
CA ILE A 342 -18.55 3.25 0.14
C ILE A 342 -19.00 2.08 1.04
N SER A 343 -18.50 0.87 0.76
CA SER A 343 -18.79 -0.40 1.46
C SER A 343 -20.27 -0.80 1.46
N ASN A 344 -21.08 -0.25 0.55
CA ASN A 344 -22.51 -0.56 0.46
C ASN A 344 -22.84 -1.65 -0.57
N PHE A 345 -21.88 -2.08 -1.42
CA PHE A 345 -22.14 -3.06 -2.48
C PHE A 345 -22.82 -4.33 -1.95
N VAL A 346 -22.23 -4.95 -0.91
CA VAL A 346 -22.72 -6.21 -0.35
C VAL A 346 -24.15 -6.08 0.18
N TYR A 347 -24.50 -4.95 0.78
CA TYR A 347 -25.85 -4.71 1.35
C TYR A 347 -26.94 -4.49 0.32
N ASN A 348 -26.56 -4.14 -0.92
CA ASN A 348 -27.48 -3.88 -2.02
C ASN A 348 -27.45 -4.98 -3.09
N TYR A 349 -26.62 -6.02 -2.91
CA TYR A 349 -26.44 -7.06 -3.93
C TYR A 349 -27.76 -7.74 -4.30
N TRP A 350 -28.59 -8.11 -3.34
CA TRP A 350 -29.86 -8.78 -3.51
C TRP A 350 -30.87 -8.00 -4.38
N GLU A 351 -30.82 -6.67 -4.33
CA GLU A 351 -31.73 -5.80 -5.06
C GLU A 351 -31.38 -5.66 -6.54
N TYR A 352 -30.07 -5.69 -6.85
CA TYR A 352 -29.56 -5.42 -8.21
C TYR A 352 -29.04 -6.65 -8.94
N SER A 353 -28.93 -7.80 -8.27
CA SER A 353 -28.47 -9.02 -8.90
C SER A 353 -29.60 -9.77 -9.57
N ASP A 354 -29.39 -10.22 -10.79
CA ASP A 354 -30.34 -11.10 -11.50
C ASP A 354 -30.43 -12.49 -10.84
N PHE A 355 -29.47 -12.85 -10.02
CA PHE A 355 -29.39 -14.09 -9.30
C PHE A 355 -29.05 -13.85 -7.83
N TRP A 356 -29.90 -14.31 -6.95
CA TRP A 356 -29.70 -14.26 -5.50
C TRP A 356 -30.00 -15.62 -4.87
N ASP A 357 -28.99 -16.18 -4.21
CA ASP A 357 -29.05 -17.48 -3.57
C ASP A 357 -29.39 -17.42 -2.07
N GLY A 358 -29.81 -16.24 -1.58
CA GLY A 358 -30.06 -15.99 -0.17
C GLY A 358 -28.84 -15.39 0.58
N GLN A 359 -27.73 -15.18 -0.14
CA GLN A 359 -26.50 -14.60 0.43
C GLN A 359 -26.08 -13.33 -0.33
N ASN A 360 -25.47 -12.42 0.38
CA ASN A 360 -24.91 -11.21 -0.20
C ASN A 360 -23.44 -11.45 -0.54
N HIS A 361 -23.06 -11.18 -1.77
CA HIS A 361 -21.75 -11.46 -2.33
C HIS A 361 -20.89 -10.21 -2.47
N ALA A 362 -19.56 -10.37 -2.46
CA ALA A 362 -18.64 -9.30 -2.75
C ALA A 362 -18.48 -9.12 -4.27
N VAL A 363 -18.13 -7.91 -4.72
CA VAL A 363 -18.00 -7.62 -6.15
C VAL A 363 -16.77 -8.28 -6.81
N HIS A 364 -15.74 -8.61 -6.03
CA HIS A 364 -14.48 -9.19 -6.49
C HIS A 364 -13.89 -8.50 -7.74
N SER A 365 -13.98 -7.18 -7.78
CA SER A 365 -13.36 -6.33 -8.79
C SER A 365 -13.22 -4.91 -8.26
N THR A 366 -12.02 -4.37 -8.34
CA THR A 366 -11.75 -2.97 -7.97
C THR A 366 -12.54 -2.00 -8.85
N TRP A 367 -12.61 -2.27 -10.15
CA TRP A 367 -13.27 -1.40 -11.11
C TRP A 367 -14.78 -1.33 -10.88
N PHE A 368 -15.41 -2.48 -10.79
CA PHE A 368 -16.85 -2.56 -10.55
C PHE A 368 -17.22 -2.17 -9.12
N GLY A 369 -16.33 -2.40 -8.14
CA GLY A 369 -16.53 -1.92 -6.77
C GLY A 369 -16.55 -0.40 -6.69
N VAL A 370 -15.54 0.26 -7.28
CA VAL A 370 -15.49 1.72 -7.36
C VAL A 370 -16.68 2.26 -8.16
N LEU A 371 -17.04 1.62 -9.29
CA LEU A 371 -18.20 2.00 -10.08
C LEU A 371 -19.51 1.98 -9.28
N ALA A 372 -19.79 0.88 -8.59
CA ALA A 372 -21.01 0.74 -7.79
C ALA A 372 -21.08 1.75 -6.65
N GLU A 373 -19.95 1.93 -5.93
CA GLU A 373 -19.91 2.70 -4.69
C GLU A 373 -19.68 4.19 -4.88
N THR A 374 -19.21 4.65 -6.07
CA THR A 374 -18.97 6.09 -6.37
C THR A 374 -19.54 6.56 -7.70
N GLY A 375 -20.25 5.70 -8.41
CA GLY A 375 -20.84 6.02 -9.72
C GLY A 375 -19.81 6.18 -10.83
N PHE A 376 -20.28 6.62 -12.01
CA PHE A 376 -19.40 6.82 -13.18
C PHE A 376 -18.38 7.94 -12.97
N LEU A 377 -18.77 9.00 -12.24
CA LEU A 377 -17.87 10.11 -11.96
C LEU A 377 -16.68 9.67 -11.09
N GLY A 378 -16.97 8.91 -10.01
CA GLY A 378 -15.92 8.37 -9.15
C GLY A 378 -15.01 7.39 -9.87
N LEU A 379 -15.56 6.47 -10.67
CA LEU A 379 -14.74 5.58 -11.49
C LEU A 379 -13.84 6.34 -12.47
N GLY A 380 -14.38 7.38 -13.14
CA GLY A 380 -13.61 8.23 -14.05
C GLY A 380 -12.43 8.91 -13.37
N LEU A 381 -12.64 9.47 -12.17
CA LEU A 381 -11.58 10.06 -11.35
C LEU A 381 -10.56 9.01 -10.89
N PHE A 382 -10.99 7.84 -10.46
CA PHE A 382 -10.11 6.75 -10.03
C PHE A 382 -9.21 6.25 -11.16
N ILE A 383 -9.79 6.01 -12.36
CA ILE A 383 -9.03 5.65 -13.55
C ILE A 383 -8.04 6.76 -13.92
N THR A 384 -8.47 8.03 -13.83
CA THR A 384 -7.60 9.19 -14.09
C THR A 384 -6.39 9.19 -13.17
N LEU A 385 -6.56 8.93 -11.86
CA LEU A 385 -5.44 8.82 -10.90
C LEU A 385 -4.44 7.73 -11.29
N ILE A 386 -4.94 6.56 -11.68
CA ILE A 386 -4.08 5.44 -12.11
C ILE A 386 -3.31 5.81 -13.39
N VAL A 387 -4.01 6.35 -14.37
CA VAL A 387 -3.40 6.75 -15.66
C VAL A 387 -2.35 7.85 -15.45
N MET A 388 -2.64 8.85 -14.61
CA MET A 388 -1.66 9.91 -14.27
C MET A 388 -0.44 9.31 -13.57
N SER A 389 -0.63 8.41 -12.60
CA SER A 389 0.48 7.73 -11.90
C SER A 389 1.36 6.94 -12.86
N ILE A 390 0.76 6.13 -13.75
CA ILE A 390 1.48 5.37 -14.77
C ILE A 390 2.24 6.31 -15.71
N ARG A 391 1.59 7.34 -16.24
CA ARG A 391 2.23 8.31 -17.14
C ARG A 391 3.38 9.03 -16.48
N ASN A 392 3.23 9.43 -15.22
CA ASN A 392 4.30 10.09 -14.46
C ASN A 392 5.51 9.16 -14.30
N MET A 393 5.31 7.89 -13.96
CA MET A 393 6.41 6.94 -13.85
C MET A 393 7.07 6.66 -15.21
N MET A 394 6.30 6.52 -16.29
CA MET A 394 6.85 6.34 -17.64
C MET A 394 7.71 7.54 -18.06
N ARG A 395 7.23 8.78 -17.88
CA ARG A 395 7.97 10.00 -18.17
C ARG A 395 9.23 10.10 -17.32
N LEU A 396 9.12 9.76 -16.03
CA LEU A 396 10.24 9.82 -15.10
C LEU A 396 11.33 8.81 -15.49
N ILE A 397 10.98 7.58 -15.89
CA ILE A 397 11.92 6.58 -16.38
C ILE A 397 12.64 7.07 -17.63
N GLU A 398 11.92 7.68 -18.58
CA GLU A 398 12.52 8.22 -19.80
C GLU A 398 13.53 9.33 -19.46
N LYS A 399 13.13 10.26 -18.61
CA LYS A 399 13.96 11.36 -18.16
C LYS A 399 15.20 10.92 -17.39
N LEU A 400 15.07 9.89 -16.53
CA LEU A 400 16.19 9.37 -15.74
C LEU A 400 17.24 8.62 -16.57
N LYS A 401 17.01 8.35 -17.87
CA LYS A 401 18.04 7.85 -18.78
C LYS A 401 19.17 8.87 -18.98
N ASP A 402 18.87 10.15 -18.88
CA ASP A 402 19.84 11.25 -19.01
C ASP A 402 20.63 11.49 -17.70
N PHE A 403 20.26 10.82 -16.60
CA PHE A 403 20.89 10.94 -15.27
C PHE A 403 21.42 9.60 -14.77
N PRO A 404 22.44 8.99 -15.43
CA PRO A 404 22.95 7.66 -15.09
C PRO A 404 23.62 7.59 -13.71
N GLU A 405 23.94 8.71 -13.08
CA GLU A 405 24.48 8.83 -11.72
C GLU A 405 23.44 8.51 -10.63
N HIS A 406 22.16 8.45 -10.98
CA HIS A 406 21.08 8.16 -10.05
C HIS A 406 20.35 6.82 -10.32
N PRO A 407 21.06 5.67 -10.35
CA PRO A 407 20.47 4.38 -10.76
C PRO A 407 19.33 3.93 -9.84
N TYR A 408 19.37 4.30 -8.56
CA TYR A 408 18.29 3.98 -7.62
C TYR A 408 16.98 4.70 -7.94
N LEU A 409 17.00 5.93 -8.46
CA LEU A 409 15.77 6.63 -8.84
C LEU A 409 15.09 5.94 -10.02
N CYS A 410 15.86 5.50 -11.01
CA CYS A 410 15.32 4.73 -12.13
C CYS A 410 14.75 3.39 -11.66
N ALA A 411 15.48 2.67 -10.78
CA ALA A 411 14.99 1.43 -10.18
C ALA A 411 13.65 1.61 -9.45
N MET A 412 13.53 2.68 -8.66
CA MET A 412 12.31 3.00 -7.92
C MET A 412 11.13 3.37 -8.82
N ALA A 413 11.38 4.16 -9.89
CA ALA A 413 10.36 4.49 -10.88
C ALA A 413 9.86 3.24 -11.61
N MET A 414 10.76 2.34 -11.99
CA MET A 414 10.44 1.05 -12.58
C MET A 414 9.63 0.15 -11.62
N ALA A 415 10.02 0.12 -10.33
CA ALA A 415 9.30 -0.65 -9.32
C ALA A 415 7.86 -0.16 -9.13
N LEU A 416 7.66 1.17 -9.04
CA LEU A 416 6.33 1.76 -8.90
C LEU A 416 5.48 1.52 -10.14
N LEU A 417 6.03 1.68 -11.34
CA LEU A 417 5.32 1.38 -12.59
C LEU A 417 4.89 -0.10 -12.66
N ALA A 418 5.81 -1.00 -12.32
CA ALA A 418 5.53 -2.43 -12.31
C ALA A 418 4.52 -2.82 -11.21
N GLY A 419 4.63 -2.23 -10.02
CA GLY A 419 3.66 -2.41 -8.94
C GLY A 419 2.27 -1.94 -9.32
N LEU A 420 2.14 -0.77 -9.99
CA LEU A 420 0.86 -0.27 -10.52
C LEU A 420 0.28 -1.20 -11.58
N ALA A 421 1.11 -1.73 -12.49
CA ALA A 421 0.65 -2.70 -13.50
C ALA A 421 0.17 -4.01 -12.82
N GLY A 422 0.91 -4.51 -11.83
CA GLY A 422 0.51 -5.66 -11.03
C GLY A 422 -0.80 -5.43 -10.27
N PHE A 423 -0.96 -4.25 -9.67
CA PHE A 423 -2.22 -3.84 -9.03
C PHE A 423 -3.39 -3.82 -10.02
N CYS A 424 -3.22 -3.23 -11.19
CA CYS A 424 -4.29 -3.18 -12.21
C CYS A 424 -4.70 -4.58 -12.66
N ALA A 425 -3.74 -5.47 -12.90
CA ALA A 425 -4.02 -6.84 -13.32
C ALA A 425 -4.71 -7.65 -12.21
N SER A 426 -4.14 -7.70 -11.01
CA SER A 426 -4.68 -8.46 -9.87
C SER A 426 -5.98 -7.85 -9.34
N GLY A 427 -6.05 -6.51 -9.24
CA GLY A 427 -7.21 -5.76 -8.76
C GLY A 427 -8.46 -5.89 -9.64
N THR A 428 -8.31 -6.38 -10.88
CA THR A 428 -9.47 -6.72 -11.71
C THR A 428 -10.33 -7.82 -11.07
N PHE A 429 -9.72 -8.65 -10.24
CA PHE A 429 -10.37 -9.79 -9.57
C PHE A 429 -10.46 -9.65 -8.05
N LEU A 430 -10.23 -8.44 -7.52
CA LEU A 430 -10.19 -8.13 -6.10
C LEU A 430 -10.87 -6.79 -5.79
N THR A 431 -11.49 -6.67 -4.62
CA THR A 431 -12.16 -5.43 -4.19
C THR A 431 -11.17 -4.52 -3.43
N MET A 432 -10.35 -3.75 -4.18
CA MET A 432 -9.21 -2.99 -3.63
C MET A 432 -9.33 -1.46 -3.80
N GLY A 433 -10.51 -0.96 -4.20
CA GLY A 433 -10.71 0.45 -4.57
C GLY A 433 -10.54 1.44 -3.42
N PHE A 434 -10.81 1.03 -2.16
CA PHE A 434 -10.82 1.92 -0.99
C PHE A 434 -9.87 1.47 0.10
N ILE A 435 -8.81 0.73 -0.26
CA ILE A 435 -7.79 0.24 0.67
C ILE A 435 -6.37 0.59 0.20
N TRP A 436 -5.38 0.34 1.04
CA TRP A 436 -4.02 0.88 1.01
C TRP A 436 -3.20 0.70 -0.27
N PRO A 437 -3.24 -0.44 -1.02
CA PRO A 437 -2.23 -0.76 -2.03
C PRO A 437 -2.00 0.32 -3.08
N PHE A 438 -3.06 0.75 -3.76
CA PHE A 438 -2.97 1.79 -4.79
C PHE A 438 -2.49 3.12 -4.22
N TYR A 439 -3.04 3.54 -3.10
CA TYR A 439 -2.79 4.88 -2.54
C TYR A 439 -1.37 5.07 -2.02
N ILE A 440 -0.76 4.01 -1.49
CA ILE A 440 0.66 4.03 -1.11
C ILE A 440 1.54 4.21 -2.36
N MET A 441 1.29 3.44 -3.42
CA MET A 441 2.01 3.57 -4.69
C MET A 441 1.81 4.96 -5.31
N PHE A 442 0.59 5.49 -5.28
CA PHE A 442 0.27 6.84 -5.72
C PHE A 442 1.08 7.90 -4.95
N GLY A 443 1.06 7.85 -3.62
CA GLY A 443 1.82 8.76 -2.76
C GLY A 443 3.32 8.70 -3.02
N LEU A 444 3.89 7.49 -3.10
CA LEU A 444 5.31 7.28 -3.42
C LEU A 444 5.66 7.75 -4.83
N SER A 445 4.77 7.58 -5.81
CA SER A 445 4.99 8.08 -7.17
C SER A 445 5.15 9.59 -7.22
N LEU A 446 4.28 10.33 -6.51
CA LEU A 446 4.37 11.79 -6.43
C LEU A 446 5.59 12.27 -5.62
N ALA A 447 5.92 11.57 -4.53
CA ALA A 447 7.14 11.85 -3.76
C ALA A 447 8.41 11.67 -4.62
N LEU A 448 8.45 10.62 -5.45
CA LEU A 448 9.57 10.38 -6.36
C LEU A 448 9.69 11.47 -7.43
N CYS A 449 8.57 11.88 -8.05
CA CYS A 449 8.54 13.00 -9.00
C CYS A 449 9.10 14.27 -8.36
N ARG A 450 8.71 14.58 -7.13
CA ARG A 450 9.22 15.74 -6.40
C ARG A 450 10.74 15.66 -6.18
N ILE A 451 11.24 14.51 -5.71
CA ILE A 451 12.68 14.33 -5.46
C ILE A 451 13.48 14.58 -6.72
N VAL A 452 13.04 14.05 -7.87
CA VAL A 452 13.73 14.26 -9.16
C VAL A 452 13.66 15.71 -9.60
N SER A 453 12.50 16.35 -9.50
CA SER A 453 12.34 17.79 -9.82
C SER A 453 13.27 18.70 -8.99
N GLN A 454 13.50 18.37 -7.70
CA GLN A 454 14.42 19.11 -6.84
C GLN A 454 15.89 18.90 -7.20
N ILE A 455 16.26 17.76 -7.74
CA ILE A 455 17.63 17.51 -8.22
C ILE A 455 17.92 18.34 -9.47
N GLU A 456 16.95 18.45 -10.38
CA GLU A 456 17.11 19.21 -11.62
C GLU A 456 17.16 20.72 -11.43
N ASN A 457 16.29 21.21 -10.56
CA ASN A 457 16.15 22.64 -10.31
C ASN A 457 16.23 22.93 -8.81
N PRO A 458 17.45 22.99 -8.23
CA PRO A 458 17.61 23.23 -6.78
C PRO A 458 17.05 24.58 -6.31
N THR A 459 16.89 25.56 -7.24
CA THR A 459 16.40 26.92 -6.96
C THR A 459 14.95 27.17 -7.37
N ALA A 460 14.31 26.25 -8.09
CA ALA A 460 12.93 26.41 -8.49
C ALA A 460 11.99 26.18 -7.30
N THR A 461 11.15 27.13 -7.02
CA THR A 461 9.90 26.89 -6.26
C THR A 461 9.14 25.79 -6.99
N ILE A 462 8.91 24.69 -6.29
CA ILE A 462 8.42 23.39 -6.76
C ILE A 462 7.38 23.52 -7.87
N SER A 463 7.82 23.36 -9.13
CA SER A 463 6.91 23.14 -10.27
C SER A 463 6.46 21.69 -10.28
N PRO A 464 5.17 21.40 -10.48
CA PRO A 464 4.68 20.02 -10.61
C PRO A 464 5.27 19.35 -11.86
N CYS A 465 5.28 18.01 -11.89
CA CYS A 465 5.68 17.16 -13.03
C CYS A 465 4.98 17.52 -14.38
N THR A 466 4.09 18.50 -14.37
CA THR A 466 3.32 18.95 -15.54
C THR A 466 4.10 19.82 -16.53
N ASP A 467 5.24 20.42 -16.14
CA ASP A 467 6.06 21.22 -17.06
C ASP A 467 7.01 20.36 -17.94
N LEU A 468 6.76 19.07 -18.05
CA LEU A 468 7.48 18.12 -18.91
C LEU A 468 6.97 18.13 -20.37
N SER A 469 6.30 19.20 -20.80
CA SER A 469 5.85 19.38 -22.18
C SER A 469 6.83 20.29 -22.94
N HIS A 470 7.99 19.78 -23.32
CA HIS A 470 8.79 20.24 -24.44
C HIS A 470 9.42 19.03 -25.11
#